data_8c8b6b33d88a7f64eb31ab426ac1ea94
#
_entry.id   8c8b6b33d88a7f64eb31ab426ac1ea94
#
_cell.length_a   1.000
_cell.length_b   1.000
_cell.length_c   1.000
_cell.angle_alpha   90.00
_cell.angle_beta   90.00
_cell.angle_gamma   90.00
#
_symmetry.space_group_name_H-M   'P 1'
#
loop_
_entity.id
_entity.type
_entity.pdbx_description
1 polymer ?
#
loop_
_entity_poly.entity_id
_entity_poly.type
_entity_poly.pdbx_seq_one_letter_code
_entity_poly.pdbx_strand_id
1 'polypeptide(L)'
;MTHQEIIYYCMKKKGSYLDYPFSPVFPVIRVKSPTQDKGRIYAQIFRLRGEPKVTLNCTPEFAELYRMIYPGSVVRGWHCPPLQQPHFNTVNLDGSVPNDEILRMIDHAYHCVVRKYPKYIQNEIQMMEE
;
A
#
# COMPACT_ATOMS: atom_id res chain seq x y z
N MET A 1 0.09 -14.37 1.54
CA MET A 1 0.78 -13.85 0.34
C MET A 1 2.24 -13.56 0.65
N THR A 2 3.10 -13.82 -0.32
CA THR A 2 4.51 -13.45 -0.21
C THR A 2 4.72 -12.01 -0.63
N HIS A 3 5.87 -11.45 -0.26
CA HIS A 3 6.28 -10.11 -0.72
C HIS A 3 6.34 -10.05 -2.26
N GLN A 4 6.83 -11.10 -2.90
CA GLN A 4 6.91 -11.17 -4.37
C GLN A 4 5.53 -11.13 -5.02
N GLU A 5 4.57 -11.84 -4.45
CA GLU A 5 3.20 -11.83 -4.96
C GLU A 5 2.56 -10.44 -4.82
N ILE A 6 2.81 -9.76 -3.71
CA ILE A 6 2.31 -8.39 -3.48
C ILE A 6 2.93 -7.43 -4.51
N ILE A 7 4.25 -7.50 -4.68
CA ILE A 7 4.94 -6.65 -5.66
C ILE A 7 4.39 -6.89 -7.07
N TYR A 8 4.25 -8.17 -7.44
CA TYR A 8 3.72 -8.54 -8.75
C TYR A 8 2.32 -7.96 -8.99
N TYR A 9 1.46 -8.08 -7.99
CA TYR A 9 0.09 -7.54 -8.07
C TYR A 9 0.09 -6.02 -8.21
N CYS A 10 0.89 -5.34 -7.39
CA CYS A 10 0.98 -3.87 -7.43
C CYS A 10 1.52 -3.37 -8.77
N MET A 11 2.51 -4.06 -9.34
CA MET A 11 3.16 -3.61 -10.58
C MET A 11 2.23 -3.68 -11.79
N LYS A 12 1.11 -4.39 -11.69
CA LYS A 12 0.07 -4.39 -12.72
C LYS A 12 -0.82 -3.15 -12.67
N LYS A 13 -0.79 -2.40 -11.59
CA LYS A 13 -1.59 -1.18 -11.46
C LYS A 13 -0.92 -0.03 -12.19
N LYS A 14 -1.72 0.75 -12.90
CA LYS A 14 -1.22 1.85 -13.75
C LYS A 14 -0.41 2.85 -12.94
N GLY A 15 0.77 3.17 -13.43
CA GLY A 15 1.66 4.15 -12.81
C GLY A 15 2.45 3.62 -11.63
N SER A 16 2.26 2.35 -11.22
CA SER A 16 2.98 1.76 -10.09
C SER A 16 4.42 1.45 -10.46
N TYR A 17 5.33 1.73 -9.53
CA TYR A 17 6.74 1.37 -9.68
C TYR A 17 7.37 1.11 -8.32
N LEU A 18 8.45 0.33 -8.35
CA LEU A 18 9.18 -0.09 -7.17
C LEU A 18 10.28 0.93 -6.84
N ASP A 19 10.46 1.25 -5.58
CA ASP A 19 11.48 2.17 -5.11
C ASP A 19 12.05 1.69 -3.78
N TYR A 20 13.25 2.14 -3.44
CA TYR A 20 13.96 1.79 -2.21
C TYR A 20 14.46 3.07 -1.54
N PRO A 21 13.56 3.97 -1.07
CA PRO A 21 13.99 5.28 -0.55
C PRO A 21 14.67 5.21 0.82
N PHE A 22 14.43 4.15 1.60
CA PHE A 22 14.91 4.05 2.98
C PHE A 22 16.10 3.12 3.12
N SER A 23 16.10 1.99 2.41
CA SER A 23 17.21 1.04 2.43
C SER A 23 17.08 0.06 1.26
N PRO A 24 18.18 -0.64 0.90
CA PRO A 24 18.13 -1.62 -0.21
C PRO A 24 17.21 -2.82 0.04
N VAL A 25 16.83 -3.06 1.30
CA VAL A 25 16.01 -4.23 1.68
C VAL A 25 14.59 -3.84 2.09
N PHE A 26 14.20 -2.59 1.87
CA PHE A 26 12.89 -2.08 2.28
C PHE A 26 12.19 -1.48 1.05
N PRO A 27 11.57 -2.33 0.20
CA PRO A 27 10.89 -1.83 -0.99
C PRO A 27 9.60 -1.11 -0.65
N VAL A 28 9.31 -0.08 -1.44
CA VAL A 28 8.01 0.60 -1.42
C VAL A 28 7.44 0.61 -2.82
N ILE A 29 6.13 0.69 -2.93
CA ILE A 29 5.44 0.85 -4.21
C ILE A 29 4.88 2.26 -4.26
N ARG A 30 5.26 2.98 -5.31
CA ARG A 30 4.79 4.33 -5.60
C ARG A 30 3.89 4.33 -6.82
N VAL A 31 3.10 5.37 -6.96
CA VAL A 31 2.29 5.60 -8.17
C VAL A 31 2.49 7.03 -8.64
N LYS A 32 2.70 7.19 -9.95
CA LYS A 32 2.85 8.50 -10.59
C LYS A 32 2.34 8.46 -12.03
N SER A 33 2.05 9.66 -12.57
CA SER A 33 1.81 9.83 -14.01
C SER A 33 3.15 9.95 -14.76
N PRO A 34 3.14 9.81 -16.09
CA PRO A 34 4.36 9.96 -16.89
C PRO A 34 5.02 11.36 -16.78
N THR A 35 4.26 12.38 -16.38
CA THR A 35 4.76 13.77 -16.31
C THR A 35 5.29 14.14 -14.93
N GLN A 36 5.17 13.26 -13.94
CA GLN A 36 5.68 13.51 -12.58
C GLN A 36 7.07 12.92 -12.41
N ASP A 37 7.93 13.63 -11.67
CA ASP A 37 9.27 13.14 -11.37
C ASP A 37 9.24 12.00 -10.36
N LYS A 38 8.40 12.14 -9.30
CA LYS A 38 8.36 11.19 -8.21
C LYS A 38 6.93 10.99 -7.74
N GLY A 39 6.57 9.73 -7.53
CA GLY A 39 5.24 9.35 -7.08
C GLY A 39 5.12 9.25 -5.58
N ARG A 40 3.87 9.10 -5.12
CA ARG A 40 3.52 8.87 -3.72
C ARG A 40 3.54 7.38 -3.40
N ILE A 41 3.94 7.06 -2.18
CA ILE A 41 3.97 5.68 -1.69
C ILE A 41 2.55 5.25 -1.32
N TYR A 42 2.13 4.04 -1.76
CA TYR A 42 0.88 3.46 -1.27
C TYR A 42 1.07 2.11 -0.59
N ALA A 43 2.22 1.47 -0.74
CA ALA A 43 2.54 0.21 -0.05
C ALA A 43 3.99 0.22 0.40
N GLN A 44 4.24 -0.25 1.62
CA GLN A 44 5.58 -0.38 2.20
C GLN A 44 5.76 -1.85 2.61
N ILE A 45 6.79 -2.49 2.07
CA ILE A 45 7.01 -3.93 2.21
C ILE A 45 8.24 -4.15 3.07
N PHE A 46 8.08 -4.88 4.17
CA PHE A 46 9.17 -5.04 5.13
C PHE A 46 9.00 -6.30 5.98
N ARG A 47 10.04 -6.61 6.75
CA ARG A 47 9.99 -7.65 7.77
C ARG A 47 10.14 -7.02 9.14
N LEU A 48 9.37 -7.51 10.09
CA LEU A 48 9.49 -7.12 11.49
C LEU A 48 9.80 -8.37 12.29
N ARG A 49 10.99 -8.39 12.91
CA ARG A 49 11.47 -9.56 13.63
C ARG A 49 11.43 -10.83 12.77
N GLY A 50 11.79 -10.69 11.50
CA GLY A 50 11.81 -11.79 10.55
C GLY A 50 10.47 -12.11 9.90
N GLU A 51 9.37 -11.55 10.39
CA GLU A 51 8.02 -11.82 9.84
C GLU A 51 7.65 -10.83 8.75
N PRO A 52 7.08 -11.31 7.63
CA PRO A 52 6.72 -10.42 6.52
C PRO A 52 5.48 -9.59 6.84
N LYS A 53 5.56 -8.32 6.53
CA LYS A 53 4.49 -7.33 6.75
C LYS A 53 4.34 -6.46 5.51
N VAL A 54 3.17 -5.82 5.39
CA VAL A 54 2.95 -4.74 4.45
C VAL A 54 2.17 -3.63 5.15
N THR A 55 2.59 -2.39 4.96
CA THR A 55 1.85 -1.21 5.42
C THR A 55 1.19 -0.55 4.22
N LEU A 56 -0.11 -0.32 4.33
CA LEU A 56 -0.95 0.18 3.24
C LEU A 56 -1.68 1.45 3.67
N ASN A 57 -1.78 2.41 2.75
CA ASN A 57 -2.61 3.58 2.93
C ASN A 57 -4.09 3.17 2.98
N CYS A 58 -4.89 3.89 3.76
CA CYS A 58 -6.32 3.63 3.85
C CYS A 58 -7.07 4.86 4.37
N THR A 59 -8.38 4.91 4.15
CA THR A 59 -9.22 5.85 4.88
C THR A 59 -9.37 5.37 6.32
N PRO A 60 -9.62 6.28 7.28
CA PRO A 60 -9.80 5.89 8.68
C PRO A 60 -10.91 4.86 8.88
N GLU A 61 -12.02 5.00 8.16
CA GLU A 61 -13.17 4.09 8.26
C GLU A 61 -12.80 2.67 7.80
N PHE A 62 -12.13 2.58 6.65
CA PHE A 62 -11.66 1.31 6.11
C PHE A 62 -10.63 0.67 7.02
N ALA A 63 -9.68 1.48 7.53
CA ALA A 63 -8.64 1.01 8.44
C ALA A 63 -9.26 0.39 9.69
N GLU A 64 -10.19 1.10 10.32
CA GLU A 64 -10.85 0.64 11.54
C GLU A 64 -11.61 -0.65 11.30
N LEU A 65 -12.36 -0.74 10.21
CA LEU A 65 -13.14 -1.93 9.86
C LEU A 65 -12.24 -3.17 9.78
N TYR A 66 -11.13 -3.08 9.06
CA TYR A 66 -10.24 -4.23 8.90
C TYR A 66 -9.50 -4.59 10.18
N ARG A 67 -9.19 -3.62 11.03
CA ARG A 67 -8.62 -3.92 12.35
C ARG A 67 -9.62 -4.62 13.26
N MET A 68 -10.92 -4.34 13.09
CA MET A 68 -11.97 -5.02 13.86
C MET A 68 -12.21 -6.44 13.36
N ILE A 69 -12.16 -6.65 12.03
CA ILE A 69 -12.39 -7.98 11.44
C ILE A 69 -11.22 -8.92 11.71
N TYR A 70 -9.99 -8.40 11.64
CA TYR A 70 -8.77 -9.20 11.80
C TYR A 70 -7.90 -8.63 12.93
N PRO A 71 -8.40 -8.71 14.19
CA PRO A 71 -7.65 -8.13 15.33
C PRO A 71 -6.30 -8.83 15.49
N GLY A 72 -5.25 -8.02 15.71
CA GLY A 72 -3.89 -8.52 15.82
C GLY A 72 -3.21 -8.82 14.49
N SER A 73 -3.95 -9.16 13.44
CA SER A 73 -3.40 -9.43 12.11
C SER A 73 -3.38 -8.20 11.23
N VAL A 74 -4.29 -7.27 11.47
CA VAL A 74 -4.31 -5.93 10.86
C VAL A 74 -4.27 -4.94 12.00
N VAL A 75 -3.23 -4.11 12.04
CA VAL A 75 -2.98 -3.16 13.14
C VAL A 75 -2.68 -1.78 12.57
N ARG A 76 -2.63 -0.77 13.42
CA ARG A 76 -2.27 0.58 13.01
C ARG A 76 -0.87 0.60 12.40
N GLY A 77 -0.66 1.52 11.46
CA GLY A 77 0.59 1.60 10.70
C GLY A 77 1.83 1.62 11.57
N TRP A 78 2.73 0.68 11.32
CA TRP A 78 3.99 0.57 12.03
C TRP A 78 4.87 1.79 11.74
N HIS A 79 5.42 2.39 12.79
CA HIS A 79 6.27 3.59 12.72
C HIS A 79 5.59 4.84 12.18
N CYS A 80 4.28 4.85 12.02
CA CYS A 80 3.57 6.07 11.62
C CYS A 80 3.41 7.00 12.82
N PRO A 81 3.61 8.32 12.64
CA PRO A 81 3.27 9.30 13.68
C PRO A 81 1.81 9.18 14.10
N PRO A 82 1.46 9.49 15.36
CA PRO A 82 0.10 9.29 15.85
C PRO A 82 -1.00 9.93 14.99
N LEU A 83 -0.75 11.11 14.43
CA LEU A 83 -1.74 11.79 13.57
C LEU A 83 -1.97 11.07 12.25
N GLN A 84 -0.99 10.30 11.77
CA GLN A 84 -1.06 9.57 10.51
C GLN A 84 -1.55 8.13 10.69
N GLN A 85 -1.42 7.56 11.89
CA GLN A 85 -1.76 6.17 12.15
C GLN A 85 -3.18 5.77 11.69
N PRO A 86 -4.22 6.62 11.82
CA PRO A 86 -5.55 6.25 11.32
C PRO A 86 -5.62 6.04 9.81
N HIS A 87 -4.65 6.56 9.06
CA HIS A 87 -4.61 6.48 7.60
C HIS A 87 -3.75 5.35 7.06
N PHE A 88 -3.25 4.47 7.94
CA PHE A 88 -2.37 3.37 7.55
C PHE A 88 -2.69 2.13 8.35
N ASN A 89 -2.65 0.98 7.69
CA ASN A 89 -2.70 -0.32 8.35
C ASN A 89 -1.47 -1.14 8.01
N THR A 90 -0.95 -1.86 9.00
CA THR A 90 0.08 -2.87 8.80
C THR A 90 -0.58 -4.24 8.87
N VAL A 91 -0.35 -5.05 7.85
CA VAL A 91 -0.98 -6.36 7.68
C VAL A 91 0.07 -7.45 7.84
N ASN A 92 -0.24 -8.45 8.67
CA ASN A 92 0.57 -9.66 8.80
C ASN A 92 0.38 -10.54 7.56
N LEU A 93 1.48 -11.02 7.01
CA LEU A 93 1.45 -11.89 5.84
C LEU A 93 1.73 -13.34 6.22
N ASP A 94 1.16 -13.78 7.34
CA ASP A 94 1.32 -15.10 7.90
C ASP A 94 0.16 -16.06 7.58
N GLY A 95 -0.75 -15.64 6.71
CA GLY A 95 -1.93 -16.43 6.35
C GLY A 95 -3.15 -16.15 7.20
N SER A 96 -3.05 -15.31 8.24
CA SER A 96 -4.19 -14.98 9.11
C SER A 96 -5.22 -14.10 8.41
N VAL A 97 -4.83 -13.38 7.34
CA VAL A 97 -5.74 -12.59 6.51
C VAL A 97 -5.84 -13.25 5.14
N PRO A 98 -7.06 -13.55 4.65
CA PRO A 98 -7.22 -14.17 3.33
C PRO A 98 -6.59 -13.35 2.21
N ASN A 99 -6.05 -14.02 1.20
CA ASN A 99 -5.36 -13.35 0.10
C ASN A 99 -6.25 -12.36 -0.65
N ASP A 100 -7.52 -12.72 -0.89
CA ASP A 100 -8.46 -11.82 -1.57
C ASP A 100 -8.72 -10.55 -0.77
N GLU A 101 -8.70 -10.63 0.55
CA GLU A 101 -8.84 -9.46 1.40
C GLU A 101 -7.60 -8.57 1.35
N ILE A 102 -6.41 -9.18 1.31
CA ILE A 102 -5.15 -8.43 1.14
C ILE A 102 -5.16 -7.69 -0.20
N LEU A 103 -5.58 -8.35 -1.27
CA LEU A 103 -5.69 -7.72 -2.59
C LEU A 103 -6.67 -6.54 -2.57
N ARG A 104 -7.79 -6.68 -1.85
CA ARG A 104 -8.76 -5.61 -1.69
C ARG A 104 -8.18 -4.40 -0.95
N MET A 105 -7.37 -4.66 0.10
CA MET A 105 -6.68 -3.60 0.83
C MET A 105 -5.66 -2.88 -0.05
N ILE A 106 -4.96 -3.62 -0.90
CA ILE A 106 -3.99 -3.03 -1.85
C ILE A 106 -4.72 -2.14 -2.86
N ASP A 107 -5.83 -2.61 -3.41
CA ASP A 107 -6.65 -1.82 -4.34
C ASP A 107 -7.11 -0.52 -3.69
N HIS A 108 -7.56 -0.60 -2.46
CA HIS A 108 -8.00 0.55 -1.68
C HIS A 108 -6.84 1.53 -1.45
N ALA A 109 -5.67 1.03 -1.08
CA ALA A 109 -4.48 1.86 -0.85
C ALA A 109 -4.08 2.63 -2.11
N TYR A 110 -4.06 1.94 -3.25
CA TYR A 110 -3.78 2.56 -4.54
C TYR A 110 -4.76 3.69 -4.83
N HIS A 111 -6.05 3.44 -4.69
CA HIS A 111 -7.08 4.44 -4.97
C HIS A 111 -7.03 5.61 -3.99
N CYS A 112 -6.70 5.37 -2.72
CA CYS A 112 -6.54 6.42 -1.73
C CYS A 112 -5.47 7.43 -2.15
N VAL A 113 -4.36 6.93 -2.65
CA VAL A 113 -3.23 7.78 -3.06
C VAL A 113 -3.53 8.48 -4.38
N VAL A 114 -4.06 7.77 -5.37
CA VAL A 114 -4.39 8.36 -6.67
C VAL A 114 -5.41 9.49 -6.51
N ARG A 115 -6.41 9.32 -5.66
CA ARG A 115 -7.43 10.37 -5.42
C ARG A 115 -6.87 11.66 -4.82
N LYS A 116 -5.70 11.61 -4.18
CA LYS A 116 -5.06 12.79 -3.62
C LYS A 116 -4.36 13.65 -4.67
N TYR A 117 -4.13 13.11 -5.85
CA TYR A 117 -3.55 13.87 -6.95
C TYR A 117 -4.58 14.80 -7.60
N PRO A 118 -4.13 15.91 -8.23
CA PRO A 118 -5.01 16.75 -9.05
C PRO A 118 -5.69 15.90 -10.15
N LYS A 119 -6.85 16.35 -10.58
CA LYS A 119 -7.66 15.58 -11.54
C LYS A 119 -6.93 15.27 -12.84
N TYR A 120 -6.12 16.23 -13.34
CA TYR A 120 -5.38 15.99 -14.58
C TYR A 120 -4.31 14.91 -14.42
N ILE A 121 -3.71 14.78 -13.25
CA ILE A 121 -2.76 13.70 -12.96
C ILE A 121 -3.49 12.37 -12.88
N GLN A 122 -4.66 12.32 -12.23
CA GLN A 122 -5.48 11.10 -12.19
C GLN A 122 -5.83 10.64 -13.61
N ASN A 123 -6.19 11.57 -14.49
CA ASN A 123 -6.52 11.24 -15.88
C ASN A 123 -5.30 10.71 -16.63
N GLU A 124 -4.13 11.30 -16.43
CA GLU A 124 -2.89 10.82 -17.05
C GLU A 124 -2.57 9.40 -16.61
N ILE A 125 -2.73 9.08 -15.34
CA ILE A 125 -2.52 7.72 -14.83
C ILE A 125 -3.52 6.75 -15.47
N GLN A 126 -4.78 7.14 -15.52
CA GLN A 126 -5.84 6.28 -16.09
C GLN A 126 -5.60 5.96 -17.56
N MET A 127 -4.97 6.86 -18.30
CA MET A 127 -4.68 6.67 -19.72
C MET A 127 -3.41 5.88 -20.00
N MET A 128 -2.65 5.52 -18.98
CA MET A 128 -1.45 4.69 -19.15
C MET A 128 -1.84 3.27 -19.53
N GLU A 129 -0.97 2.61 -20.29
CA GLU A 129 -1.11 1.17 -20.57
C GLU A 129 -0.52 0.37 -19.41
N GLU A 130 -1.10 -0.81 -19.20
CA GLU A 130 -0.60 -1.73 -18.18
C GLU A 130 0.66 -2.46 -18.59
#